data_8ab05f8dd16606278e6220b2a9595597
#
_entry.id   8ab05f8dd16606278e6220b2a9595597
#
_cell.length_a   1.000
_cell.length_b   1.000
_cell.length_c   1.000
_cell.angle_alpha   90.00
_cell.angle_beta   90.00
_cell.angle_gamma   90.00
#
_symmetry.space_group_name_H-M   'P 1'
#
loop_
_entity.id
_entity.type
_entity.pdbx_description
1 polymer ?
#
loop_
_entity_poly.entity_id
_entity_poly.type
_entity_poly.pdbx_seq_one_letter_code
_entity_poly.pdbx_strand_id
1 'polypeptide(L)'
;MDANLIEQKSDYNKIKKISLLLFILLILSIIAIIVLIIVLVTSEKSKTNEQNKQNFKGFNYWVEKYNMMDHIEGGKFQYGLYASNFKVNLTGFEDLERLGTSTCYYMLNSKEPGKFHKLKGDECWLFHDGTPLTMYLMNETSGDIQTKLLGLCDECDPLICVKGGTIFGEIGGEQYTFVSLETVPGYDDRDFTLYEKEELLNKYPQNKEIIETIYPS
;
A
#
# COMPACT_ATOMS: atom_id res chain seq x y z
N MET A 1 -11.96 84.87 8.74
CA MET A 1 -11.78 83.42 8.40
C MET A 1 -12.87 82.69 9.15
N ASP A 2 -13.86 82.17 8.43
CA ASP A 2 -15.14 81.69 8.96
C ASP A 2 -15.03 80.60 10.00
N ALA A 3 -15.54 80.84 11.22
CA ALA A 3 -15.58 79.85 12.29
C ALA A 3 -16.31 78.55 11.85
N ASN A 4 -17.33 78.65 11.00
CA ASN A 4 -18.04 77.52 10.39
C ASN A 4 -17.14 76.55 9.53
N LEU A 5 -16.15 77.12 8.83
CA LEU A 5 -15.21 76.33 8.01
C LEU A 5 -14.23 75.51 8.87
N ILE A 6 -13.87 76.04 10.04
CA ILE A 6 -12.97 75.38 11.00
C ILE A 6 -13.71 74.18 11.66
N GLU A 7 -14.98 74.41 12.04
CA GLU A 7 -15.83 73.37 12.64
C GLU A 7 -16.14 72.26 11.67
N GLN A 8 -16.52 72.53 10.42
CA GLN A 8 -16.70 71.52 9.36
C GLN A 8 -15.44 70.67 9.09
N LYS A 9 -14.28 71.30 9.09
CA LYS A 9 -13.00 70.63 8.89
C LYS A 9 -12.62 69.72 10.08
N SER A 10 -13.00 70.16 11.31
CA SER A 10 -12.84 69.34 12.53
C SER A 10 -13.72 68.10 12.48
N ASP A 11 -14.99 68.22 12.12
CA ASP A 11 -15.94 67.10 12.07
C ASP A 11 -15.62 66.16 10.93
N TYR A 12 -15.20 66.63 9.77
CA TYR A 12 -14.70 65.82 8.69
C TYR A 12 -13.50 64.94 9.14
N ASN A 13 -12.54 65.52 9.85
CA ASN A 13 -11.38 64.76 10.35
C ASN A 13 -11.76 63.74 11.42
N LYS A 14 -12.77 64.05 12.28
CA LYS A 14 -13.31 63.05 13.23
C LYS A 14 -13.96 61.87 12.51
N ILE A 15 -14.82 62.15 11.53
CA ILE A 15 -15.49 61.10 10.72
C ILE A 15 -14.46 60.22 10.01
N LYS A 16 -13.44 60.82 9.40
CA LYS A 16 -12.35 60.11 8.73
C LYS A 16 -11.56 59.18 9.67
N LYS A 17 -11.29 59.65 10.90
CA LYS A 17 -10.64 58.84 11.95
C LYS A 17 -11.51 57.67 12.39
N ILE A 18 -12.82 57.89 12.58
CA ILE A 18 -13.77 56.87 12.96
C ILE A 18 -13.90 55.82 11.83
N SER A 19 -14.01 56.25 10.58
CA SER A 19 -14.06 55.36 9.41
C SER A 19 -12.80 54.50 9.28
N LEU A 20 -11.62 55.10 9.49
CA LEU A 20 -10.35 54.37 9.49
C LEU A 20 -10.27 53.33 10.62
N LEU A 21 -10.73 53.68 11.82
CA LEU A 21 -10.77 52.78 12.96
C LEU A 21 -11.71 51.58 12.70
N LEU A 22 -12.91 51.84 12.16
CA LEU A 22 -13.86 50.79 11.79
C LEU A 22 -13.30 49.86 10.70
N PHE A 23 -12.57 50.42 9.72
CA PHE A 23 -11.90 49.61 8.67
C PHE A 23 -10.80 48.72 9.26
N ILE A 24 -9.99 49.23 10.21
CA ILE A 24 -8.97 48.44 10.91
C ILE A 24 -9.62 47.32 11.73
N LEU A 25 -10.70 47.59 12.45
CA LEU A 25 -11.43 46.57 13.22
C LEU A 25 -12.02 45.48 12.32
N LEU A 26 -12.51 45.86 11.14
CA LEU A 26 -13.01 44.90 10.15
C LEU A 26 -11.89 43.98 9.65
N ILE A 27 -10.72 44.54 9.33
CA ILE A 27 -9.55 43.72 8.91
C ILE A 27 -9.12 42.77 10.02
N LEU A 28 -9.04 43.25 11.27
CA LEU A 28 -8.66 42.41 12.41
C LEU A 28 -9.67 41.26 12.65
N SER A 29 -10.97 41.50 12.45
CA SER A 29 -11.99 40.46 12.56
C SER A 29 -11.86 39.39 11.45
N ILE A 30 -11.56 39.83 10.23
CA ILE A 30 -11.32 38.88 9.11
C ILE A 30 -10.08 38.02 9.38
N ILE A 31 -8.99 38.61 9.86
CA ILE A 31 -7.78 37.88 10.22
C ILE A 31 -8.07 36.86 11.33
N ALA A 32 -8.83 37.23 12.36
CA ALA A 32 -9.21 36.34 13.44
C ALA A 32 -10.04 35.14 12.93
N ILE A 33 -10.97 35.38 12.01
CA ILE A 33 -11.77 34.31 11.38
C ILE A 33 -10.87 33.36 10.57
N ILE A 34 -9.93 33.89 9.78
CA ILE A 34 -9.00 33.06 8.98
C ILE A 34 -8.13 32.21 9.90
N VAL A 35 -7.60 32.78 10.98
CA VAL A 35 -6.81 32.02 11.98
C VAL A 35 -7.64 30.90 12.61
N LEU A 36 -8.89 31.18 12.97
CA LEU A 36 -9.80 30.17 13.53
C LEU A 36 -10.07 29.03 12.55
N ILE A 37 -10.30 29.35 11.28
CA ILE A 37 -10.49 28.32 10.22
C ILE A 37 -9.23 27.45 10.08
N ILE A 38 -8.05 28.05 10.06
CA ILE A 38 -6.78 27.31 9.97
C ILE A 38 -6.62 26.37 11.17
N VAL A 39 -6.90 26.84 12.39
CA VAL A 39 -6.82 26.02 13.61
C VAL A 39 -7.82 24.86 13.57
N LEU A 40 -9.06 25.09 13.12
CA LEU A 40 -10.07 24.04 13.00
C LEU A 40 -9.64 22.99 11.97
N VAL A 41 -9.19 23.40 10.78
CA VAL A 41 -8.74 22.48 9.72
C VAL A 41 -7.51 21.67 10.15
N THR A 42 -6.55 22.30 10.84
CA THR A 42 -5.38 21.59 11.36
C THR A 42 -5.74 20.62 12.50
N SER A 43 -6.69 21.00 13.37
CA SER A 43 -7.20 20.13 14.43
C SER A 43 -7.96 18.92 13.89
N GLU A 44 -8.78 19.10 12.84
CA GLU A 44 -9.45 17.97 12.18
C GLU A 44 -8.47 17.04 11.49
N LYS A 45 -7.46 17.56 10.78
CA LYS A 45 -6.39 16.75 10.20
C LYS A 45 -5.60 15.96 11.26
N SER A 46 -5.35 16.57 12.42
CA SER A 46 -4.69 15.88 13.54
C SER A 46 -5.54 14.74 14.10
N LYS A 47 -6.85 14.96 14.28
CA LYS A 47 -7.78 13.92 14.75
C LYS A 47 -7.94 12.78 13.74
N THR A 48 -7.99 13.10 12.44
CA THR A 48 -8.06 12.09 11.36
C THR A 48 -6.78 11.26 11.31
N ASN A 49 -5.62 11.88 11.52
CA ASN A 49 -4.34 11.17 11.61
C ASN A 49 -4.23 10.29 12.87
N GLU A 50 -4.83 10.68 13.99
CA GLU A 50 -4.87 9.86 15.21
C GLU A 50 -5.88 8.70 15.07
N GLN A 51 -7.02 8.90 14.41
CA GLN A 51 -7.99 7.82 14.13
C GLN A 51 -7.49 6.83 13.07
N ASN A 52 -6.65 7.29 12.13
CA ASN A 52 -5.98 6.43 11.13
C ASN A 52 -4.68 5.80 11.64
N LYS A 53 -4.32 5.96 12.89
CA LYS A 53 -3.32 5.11 13.53
C LYS A 53 -3.94 3.74 13.76
N GLN A 54 -4.06 2.99 12.67
CA GLN A 54 -4.41 1.58 12.68
C GLN A 54 -3.47 0.90 13.67
N ASN A 55 -4.03 0.30 14.70
CA ASN A 55 -3.27 -0.28 15.80
C ASN A 55 -2.70 -1.62 15.32
N PHE A 56 -1.72 -1.55 14.40
CA PHE A 56 -1.04 -2.72 13.87
C PHE A 56 -0.43 -3.52 15.01
N LYS A 57 -0.59 -4.83 14.96
CA LYS A 57 0.02 -5.74 15.94
C LYS A 57 1.55 -5.73 15.87
N GLY A 58 2.10 -5.35 14.72
CA GLY A 58 3.53 -5.30 14.44
C GLY A 58 4.07 -6.59 13.84
N PHE A 59 5.14 -6.45 13.06
CA PHE A 59 5.78 -7.54 12.34
C PHE A 59 6.12 -8.73 13.25
N ASN A 60 6.85 -8.49 14.34
CA ASN A 60 7.29 -9.55 15.24
C ASN A 60 6.14 -10.29 15.92
N TYR A 61 5.02 -9.60 16.22
CA TYR A 61 3.85 -10.25 16.79
C TYR A 61 3.34 -11.41 15.92
N TRP A 62 3.23 -11.19 14.62
CA TRP A 62 2.74 -12.20 13.71
C TRP A 62 3.77 -13.32 13.47
N VAL A 63 5.06 -12.97 13.36
CA VAL A 63 6.16 -13.93 13.23
C VAL A 63 6.17 -14.90 14.42
N GLU A 64 6.12 -14.38 15.63
CA GLU A 64 6.13 -15.18 16.85
C GLU A 64 4.84 -16.00 17.00
N LYS A 65 3.68 -15.35 16.78
CA LYS A 65 2.37 -16.00 16.93
C LYS A 65 2.20 -17.22 16.04
N TYR A 66 2.71 -17.17 14.81
CA TYR A 66 2.56 -18.25 13.84
C TYR A 66 3.85 -19.02 13.59
N ASN A 67 4.90 -18.75 14.37
CA ASN A 67 6.22 -19.39 14.23
C ASN A 67 6.71 -19.36 12.76
N MET A 68 6.64 -18.15 12.15
CA MET A 68 6.98 -17.96 10.75
C MET A 68 8.50 -18.06 10.54
N MET A 69 8.91 -18.62 9.42
CA MET A 69 10.30 -18.78 9.02
C MET A 69 10.60 -18.01 7.73
N ASP A 70 11.89 -17.84 7.42
CA ASP A 70 12.32 -17.20 6.17
C ASP A 70 11.85 -17.97 4.94
N HIS A 71 11.38 -17.27 3.93
CA HIS A 71 10.99 -17.82 2.65
C HIS A 71 12.08 -17.60 1.59
N ILE A 72 12.20 -18.52 0.64
CA ILE A 72 13.23 -18.48 -0.41
C ILE A 72 13.06 -17.28 -1.35
N GLU A 73 11.82 -16.82 -1.54
CA GLU A 73 11.50 -15.64 -2.34
C GLU A 73 11.84 -14.34 -1.62
N GLY A 74 11.81 -14.33 -0.31
CA GLY A 74 11.88 -13.19 0.61
C GLY A 74 10.74 -13.25 1.63
N GLY A 75 10.75 -12.32 2.60
CA GLY A 75 9.74 -12.30 3.66
C GLY A 75 9.74 -13.50 4.58
N LYS A 76 8.61 -13.70 5.28
CA LYS A 76 8.39 -14.77 6.25
C LYS A 76 7.11 -15.54 5.93
N PHE A 77 7.13 -16.86 6.13
CA PHE A 77 5.93 -17.69 5.91
C PHE A 77 5.71 -18.70 7.01
N GLN A 78 4.47 -19.14 7.17
CA GLN A 78 4.11 -20.28 7.99
C GLN A 78 3.78 -21.46 7.09
N TYR A 79 4.59 -22.51 7.17
CA TYR A 79 4.36 -23.72 6.40
C TYR A 79 3.16 -24.50 6.93
N GLY A 80 2.30 -24.99 6.01
CA GLY A 80 1.28 -25.99 6.31
C GLY A 80 0.12 -25.51 7.17
N LEU A 81 -0.35 -24.25 6.97
CA LEU A 81 -1.55 -23.77 7.65
C LEU A 81 -2.77 -24.65 7.37
N TYR A 82 -2.98 -24.97 6.10
CA TYR A 82 -4.06 -25.84 5.63
C TYR A 82 -3.65 -26.54 4.34
N ALA A 83 -4.11 -27.77 4.20
CA ALA A 83 -4.04 -28.54 2.96
C ALA A 83 -5.31 -29.38 2.82
N SER A 84 -5.89 -29.45 1.63
CA SER A 84 -7.07 -30.25 1.40
C SER A 84 -6.78 -31.75 1.61
N ASN A 85 -7.78 -32.49 2.05
CA ASN A 85 -7.69 -33.96 2.18
C ASN A 85 -8.06 -34.72 0.88
N PHE A 86 -8.40 -33.97 -0.17
CA PHE A 86 -8.68 -34.54 -1.49
C PHE A 86 -7.58 -34.14 -2.48
N LYS A 87 -7.42 -34.96 -3.51
CA LYS A 87 -6.46 -34.75 -4.57
C LYS A 87 -7.16 -34.60 -5.91
N VAL A 88 -6.49 -33.93 -6.83
CA VAL A 88 -6.98 -33.70 -8.19
C VAL A 88 -5.93 -34.11 -9.21
N ASN A 89 -6.41 -34.63 -10.34
CA ASN A 89 -5.61 -34.84 -11.53
C ASN A 89 -6.01 -33.81 -12.57
N LEU A 90 -5.08 -32.95 -12.96
CA LEU A 90 -5.34 -31.85 -13.87
C LEU A 90 -4.49 -32.00 -15.15
N THR A 91 -5.11 -31.71 -16.30
CA THR A 91 -4.39 -31.62 -17.57
C THR A 91 -3.30 -30.57 -17.49
N GLY A 92 -2.08 -30.88 -17.91
CA GLY A 92 -0.94 -29.97 -17.86
C GLY A 92 -0.14 -30.00 -16.56
N PHE A 93 -0.59 -30.77 -15.54
CA PHE A 93 0.17 -31.10 -14.34
C PHE A 93 0.64 -32.56 -14.48
N GLU A 94 1.66 -32.74 -15.30
CA GLU A 94 2.07 -34.07 -15.76
C GLU A 94 2.43 -34.98 -14.60
N ASP A 95 1.92 -36.22 -14.69
CA ASP A 95 2.26 -37.43 -13.94
C ASP A 95 1.90 -37.48 -12.46
N LEU A 96 1.27 -36.48 -11.83
CA LEU A 96 1.06 -36.55 -10.40
C LEU A 96 -0.21 -35.85 -9.94
N GLU A 97 -0.88 -36.52 -9.01
CA GLU A 97 -1.91 -35.89 -8.20
C GLU A 97 -1.37 -34.64 -7.48
N ARG A 98 -2.20 -33.63 -7.40
CA ARG A 98 -1.99 -32.47 -6.53
C ARG A 98 -3.06 -32.43 -5.44
N LEU A 99 -2.76 -31.80 -4.31
CA LEU A 99 -3.79 -31.43 -3.36
C LEU A 99 -4.80 -30.51 -4.05
N GLY A 100 -6.07 -30.57 -3.68
CA GLY A 100 -7.08 -29.68 -4.28
C GLY A 100 -6.77 -28.22 -4.03
N THR A 101 -6.31 -27.88 -2.80
CA THR A 101 -5.82 -26.55 -2.42
C THR A 101 -4.86 -26.65 -1.22
N SER A 102 -4.02 -25.66 -1.05
CA SER A 102 -3.25 -25.42 0.18
C SER A 102 -3.17 -23.94 0.51
N THR A 103 -2.99 -23.64 1.80
CA THR A 103 -2.92 -22.27 2.29
C THR A 103 -1.75 -22.10 3.24
N CYS A 104 -1.09 -20.95 3.19
CA CYS A 104 -0.11 -20.53 4.20
C CYS A 104 -0.34 -19.07 4.61
N TYR A 105 0.20 -18.67 5.75
CA TYR A 105 0.41 -17.27 6.04
C TYR A 105 1.75 -16.81 5.47
N TYR A 106 1.75 -15.58 4.96
CA TYR A 106 2.94 -14.96 4.41
C TYR A 106 3.02 -13.50 4.85
N MET A 107 4.23 -13.02 5.06
CA MET A 107 4.45 -11.67 5.51
C MET A 107 5.76 -11.12 4.96
N LEU A 108 5.69 -9.90 4.47
CA LEU A 108 6.86 -9.20 3.92
C LEU A 108 6.77 -7.70 4.24
N ASN A 109 7.87 -7.01 3.96
CA ASN A 109 7.96 -5.56 4.08
C ASN A 109 8.77 -4.98 2.91
N SER A 110 8.92 -3.66 2.86
CA SER A 110 9.64 -2.98 1.78
C SER A 110 11.16 -3.27 1.75
N LYS A 111 11.73 -3.85 2.79
CA LYS A 111 13.17 -4.17 2.87
C LYS A 111 13.49 -5.59 2.39
N GLU A 112 12.50 -6.46 2.43
CA GLU A 112 12.59 -7.85 2.02
C GLU A 112 11.48 -8.14 1.00
N PRO A 113 11.61 -7.65 -0.25
CA PRO A 113 10.65 -7.92 -1.31
C PRO A 113 10.54 -9.42 -1.63
N GLY A 114 9.37 -9.86 -2.07
CA GLY A 114 9.19 -11.16 -2.68
C GLY A 114 9.73 -11.16 -4.11
N LYS A 115 10.72 -12.00 -4.37
CA LYS A 115 11.38 -12.11 -5.66
C LYS A 115 10.43 -12.57 -6.75
N PHE A 116 10.71 -12.22 -7.98
CA PHE A 116 9.96 -12.72 -9.12
C PHE A 116 9.97 -14.24 -9.19
N HIS A 117 8.80 -14.82 -9.21
CA HIS A 117 8.57 -16.24 -9.29
C HIS A 117 7.33 -16.54 -10.16
N LYS A 118 7.08 -17.81 -10.39
CA LYS A 118 5.93 -18.28 -11.16
C LYS A 118 5.44 -19.59 -10.57
N LEU A 119 4.13 -19.72 -10.43
CA LEU A 119 3.44 -20.97 -10.14
C LEU A 119 2.74 -21.50 -11.39
N LYS A 120 2.61 -22.79 -11.50
CA LYS A 120 1.84 -23.45 -12.55
C LYS A 120 0.33 -23.35 -12.29
N GLY A 121 -0.07 -23.41 -11.01
CA GLY A 121 -1.44 -23.18 -10.55
C GLY A 121 -1.76 -21.69 -10.28
N ASP A 122 -3.04 -21.43 -10.03
CA ASP A 122 -3.50 -20.10 -9.59
C ASP A 122 -3.11 -19.87 -8.12
N GLU A 123 -2.78 -18.64 -7.76
CA GLU A 123 -2.52 -18.23 -6.38
C GLU A 123 -3.31 -16.99 -6.00
N CYS A 124 -4.08 -17.08 -4.91
CA CYS A 124 -4.85 -15.97 -4.37
C CYS A 124 -4.20 -15.41 -3.11
N TRP A 125 -4.06 -14.10 -3.05
CA TRP A 125 -3.50 -13.31 -1.98
C TRP A 125 -4.61 -12.57 -1.25
N LEU A 126 -4.77 -12.83 0.06
CA LEU A 126 -5.81 -12.24 0.89
C LEU A 126 -5.17 -11.37 1.97
N PHE A 127 -5.47 -10.08 1.94
CA PHE A 127 -4.93 -9.13 2.91
C PHE A 127 -5.55 -9.30 4.30
N HIS A 128 -4.72 -9.25 5.36
CA HIS A 128 -5.15 -9.37 6.75
C HIS A 128 -4.80 -8.16 7.60
N ASP A 129 -3.54 -7.68 7.53
CA ASP A 129 -3.06 -6.61 8.42
C ASP A 129 -1.81 -5.92 7.84
N GLY A 130 -1.52 -4.74 8.34
CA GLY A 130 -0.34 -3.97 7.95
C GLY A 130 -0.64 -2.89 6.92
N THR A 131 0.34 -2.56 6.11
CA THR A 131 0.26 -1.57 5.04
C THR A 131 0.12 -2.24 3.68
N PRO A 132 -0.48 -1.57 2.67
CA PRO A 132 -0.70 -2.16 1.36
C PRO A 132 0.60 -2.67 0.71
N LEU A 133 0.46 -3.74 -0.06
CA LEU A 133 1.51 -4.38 -0.84
C LEU A 133 1.36 -3.98 -2.31
N THR A 134 2.49 -3.75 -2.98
CA THR A 134 2.53 -3.59 -4.44
C THR A 134 2.94 -4.90 -5.09
N MET A 135 2.13 -5.38 -6.03
CA MET A 135 2.36 -6.59 -6.80
C MET A 135 2.60 -6.27 -8.27
N TYR A 136 3.66 -6.80 -8.86
CA TYR A 136 4.03 -6.66 -10.26
C TYR A 136 3.76 -7.98 -10.99
N LEU A 137 2.77 -7.99 -11.87
CA LEU A 137 2.36 -9.15 -12.66
C LEU A 137 2.95 -9.01 -14.08
N MET A 138 3.88 -9.87 -14.44
CA MET A 138 4.59 -9.82 -15.72
C MET A 138 4.09 -10.91 -16.66
N ASN A 139 3.71 -10.53 -17.87
CA ASN A 139 3.43 -11.48 -18.94
C ASN A 139 4.73 -12.13 -19.42
N GLU A 140 4.83 -13.44 -19.36
CA GLU A 140 6.05 -14.18 -19.70
C GLU A 140 6.48 -14.03 -21.17
N THR A 141 5.54 -13.77 -22.07
CA THR A 141 5.82 -13.65 -23.52
C THR A 141 6.23 -12.24 -23.90
N SER A 142 5.48 -11.22 -23.47
CA SER A 142 5.72 -9.82 -23.87
C SER A 142 6.61 -9.06 -22.89
N GLY A 143 6.69 -9.49 -21.63
CA GLY A 143 7.32 -8.76 -20.55
C GLY A 143 6.49 -7.59 -20.02
N ASP A 144 5.27 -7.39 -20.52
CA ASP A 144 4.40 -6.31 -20.03
C ASP A 144 4.06 -6.52 -18.56
N ILE A 145 4.20 -5.46 -17.75
CA ILE A 145 3.91 -5.50 -16.32
C ILE A 145 2.61 -4.77 -16.02
N GLN A 146 1.70 -5.44 -15.32
CA GLN A 146 0.57 -4.86 -14.64
C GLN A 146 0.89 -4.70 -13.16
N THR A 147 0.69 -3.50 -12.62
CA THR A 147 0.84 -3.24 -11.19
C THR A 147 -0.53 -3.32 -10.51
N LYS A 148 -0.59 -3.98 -9.35
CA LYS A 148 -1.77 -4.04 -8.47
C LYS A 148 -1.41 -3.70 -7.04
N LEU A 149 -2.37 -3.16 -6.30
CA LEU A 149 -2.24 -2.85 -4.88
C LEU A 149 -3.16 -3.78 -4.07
N LEU A 150 -2.58 -4.55 -3.17
CA LEU A 150 -3.31 -5.43 -2.24
C LEU A 150 -3.40 -4.75 -0.87
N GLY A 151 -4.61 -4.53 -0.37
CA GLY A 151 -4.83 -3.83 0.90
C GLY A 151 -6.25 -3.38 1.11
N LEU A 152 -6.46 -2.44 2.05
CA LEU A 152 -7.76 -1.86 2.38
C LEU A 152 -7.82 -0.35 2.09
N CYS A 153 -6.95 0.17 1.21
CA CYS A 153 -7.04 1.56 0.77
C CYS A 153 -8.08 1.72 -0.36
N ASP A 154 -8.46 2.97 -0.68
CA ASP A 154 -9.48 3.25 -1.71
C ASP A 154 -9.11 2.70 -3.10
N GLU A 155 -7.82 2.62 -3.42
CA GLU A 155 -7.27 2.12 -4.69
C GLU A 155 -6.80 0.66 -4.60
N CYS A 156 -6.98 0.01 -3.44
CA CYS A 156 -6.51 -1.34 -3.18
C CYS A 156 -7.61 -2.38 -3.36
N ASP A 157 -7.20 -3.58 -3.78
CA ASP A 157 -8.04 -4.77 -3.71
C ASP A 157 -7.71 -5.56 -2.43
N PRO A 158 -8.68 -6.00 -1.63
CA PRO A 158 -8.43 -6.86 -0.46
C PRO A 158 -8.05 -8.28 -0.83
N LEU A 159 -8.29 -8.68 -2.07
CA LEU A 159 -8.01 -9.99 -2.66
C LEU A 159 -7.48 -9.80 -4.08
N ILE A 160 -6.33 -10.41 -4.37
CA ILE A 160 -5.77 -10.52 -5.73
C ILE A 160 -5.49 -11.99 -6.02
N CYS A 161 -6.03 -12.50 -7.15
CA CYS A 161 -5.66 -13.82 -7.64
C CYS A 161 -4.77 -13.69 -8.87
N VAL A 162 -3.62 -14.34 -8.83
CA VAL A 162 -2.63 -14.45 -9.91
C VAL A 162 -2.89 -15.73 -10.66
N LYS A 163 -3.04 -15.64 -11.98
CA LYS A 163 -3.23 -16.80 -12.84
C LYS A 163 -1.95 -17.62 -12.99
N GLY A 164 -2.11 -18.92 -12.98
CA GLY A 164 -1.01 -19.84 -13.25
C GLY A 164 -0.25 -19.48 -14.53
N GLY A 165 1.08 -19.55 -14.47
CA GLY A 165 1.96 -19.16 -15.57
C GLY A 165 2.32 -17.66 -15.63
N THR A 166 1.74 -16.83 -14.77
CA THR A 166 2.14 -15.43 -14.63
C THR A 166 3.42 -15.33 -13.81
N ILE A 167 4.40 -14.58 -14.29
CA ILE A 167 5.59 -14.20 -13.48
C ILE A 167 5.18 -13.04 -12.59
N PHE A 168 5.41 -13.12 -11.29
CA PHE A 168 5.09 -12.00 -10.40
C PHE A 168 6.08 -11.87 -9.27
N GLY A 169 6.19 -10.64 -8.74
CA GLY A 169 6.98 -10.29 -7.59
C GLY A 169 6.31 -9.15 -6.85
N GLU A 170 6.65 -8.97 -5.57
CA GLU A 170 5.91 -8.04 -4.73
C GLU A 170 6.80 -7.30 -3.74
N ILE A 171 6.34 -6.11 -3.36
CA ILE A 171 6.97 -5.28 -2.34
C ILE A 171 5.95 -5.04 -1.24
N GLY A 172 6.24 -5.52 -0.05
CA GLY A 172 5.44 -5.26 1.14
C GLY A 172 5.42 -3.78 1.51
N GLY A 173 4.43 -3.38 2.28
CA GLY A 173 4.33 -2.02 2.77
C GLY A 173 5.47 -1.63 3.72
N GLU A 174 5.60 -0.34 4.02
CA GLU A 174 6.71 0.22 4.81
C GLU A 174 6.90 -0.47 6.17
N GLN A 175 5.82 -0.79 6.85
CA GLN A 175 5.89 -1.49 8.14
C GLN A 175 5.95 -3.00 7.93
N TYR A 176 4.92 -3.55 7.35
CA TYR A 176 4.76 -4.94 6.91
C TYR A 176 3.44 -5.09 6.17
N THR A 177 3.31 -6.15 5.41
CA THR A 177 2.04 -6.66 4.89
C THR A 177 1.88 -8.10 5.34
N PHE A 178 0.75 -8.41 5.98
CA PHE A 178 0.38 -9.74 6.43
C PHE A 178 -0.78 -10.27 5.58
N VAL A 179 -0.58 -11.41 4.96
CA VAL A 179 -1.52 -12.04 4.03
C VAL A 179 -1.68 -13.53 4.31
N SER A 180 -2.71 -14.14 3.74
CA SER A 180 -2.71 -15.57 3.44
C SER A 180 -2.63 -15.78 1.94
N LEU A 181 -1.94 -16.85 1.55
CA LEU A 181 -1.83 -17.34 0.19
C LEU A 181 -2.66 -18.62 0.07
N GLU A 182 -3.47 -18.71 -0.97
CA GLU A 182 -4.18 -19.94 -1.33
C GLU A 182 -3.79 -20.36 -2.74
N THR A 183 -3.24 -21.56 -2.89
CA THR A 183 -2.86 -22.13 -4.18
C THR A 183 -3.87 -23.18 -4.64
N VAL A 184 -4.21 -23.13 -5.92
CA VAL A 184 -5.15 -24.07 -6.56
C VAL A 184 -4.59 -24.50 -7.93
N PRO A 185 -4.23 -25.80 -8.09
CA PRO A 185 -4.15 -26.84 -7.07
C PRO A 185 -3.19 -26.47 -5.94
N GLY A 186 -3.23 -27.26 -4.84
CA GLY A 186 -2.35 -27.01 -3.69
C GLY A 186 -0.87 -26.99 -4.11
N TYR A 187 -0.08 -26.21 -3.40
CA TYR A 187 1.33 -25.96 -3.67
C TYR A 187 2.14 -27.28 -3.77
N ASP A 188 3.01 -27.29 -4.75
CA ASP A 188 4.00 -28.34 -4.98
C ASP A 188 5.27 -27.69 -5.54
N ASP A 189 6.43 -28.02 -4.98
CA ASP A 189 7.73 -27.47 -5.40
C ASP A 189 8.02 -27.67 -6.90
N ARG A 190 7.45 -28.69 -7.52
CA ARG A 190 7.59 -28.99 -8.95
C ARG A 190 6.86 -28.03 -9.86
N ASP A 191 5.91 -27.27 -9.31
CA ASP A 191 5.09 -26.28 -10.02
C ASP A 191 5.60 -24.86 -9.81
N PHE A 192 6.67 -24.69 -9.01
CA PHE A 192 7.26 -23.42 -8.65
C PHE A 192 8.54 -23.13 -9.44
N THR A 193 8.70 -21.90 -9.89
CA THR A 193 9.91 -21.39 -10.54
C THR A 193 10.31 -20.07 -9.92
N LEU A 194 11.49 -19.99 -9.33
CA LEU A 194 12.11 -18.76 -8.87
C LEU A 194 13.04 -18.22 -9.97
N TYR A 195 12.98 -16.91 -10.22
CA TYR A 195 13.81 -16.26 -11.23
C TYR A 195 15.00 -15.55 -10.61
N GLU A 196 16.15 -15.60 -11.26
CA GLU A 196 17.32 -14.82 -10.89
C GLU A 196 17.27 -13.43 -11.55
N LYS A 197 17.82 -12.42 -10.86
CA LYS A 197 17.87 -11.03 -11.33
C LYS A 197 18.43 -10.91 -12.75
N GLU A 198 19.57 -11.53 -12.98
CA GLU A 198 20.31 -11.46 -14.25
C GLU A 198 19.51 -12.11 -15.41
N GLU A 199 18.81 -13.21 -15.13
CA GLU A 199 17.94 -13.85 -16.10
C GLU A 199 16.83 -12.91 -16.56
N LEU A 200 16.15 -12.25 -15.61
CA LEU A 200 15.08 -11.30 -15.92
C LEU A 200 15.59 -10.05 -16.63
N LEU A 201 16.72 -9.49 -16.23
CA LEU A 201 17.33 -8.34 -16.89
C LEU A 201 17.72 -8.65 -18.35
N ASN A 202 18.22 -9.87 -18.62
CA ASN A 202 18.55 -10.29 -19.97
C ASN A 202 17.30 -10.52 -20.83
N LYS A 203 16.26 -11.13 -20.27
CA LYS A 203 15.04 -11.46 -21.00
C LYS A 203 14.10 -10.25 -21.17
N TYR A 204 14.04 -9.34 -20.18
CA TYR A 204 13.13 -8.20 -20.13
C TYR A 204 13.85 -6.89 -19.79
N PRO A 205 14.84 -6.44 -20.58
CA PRO A 205 15.63 -5.26 -20.27
C PRO A 205 14.80 -3.96 -20.13
N GLN A 206 13.62 -3.90 -20.75
CA GLN A 206 12.69 -2.78 -20.61
C GLN A 206 12.13 -2.61 -19.20
N ASN A 207 12.18 -3.67 -18.36
CA ASN A 207 11.66 -3.67 -16.99
C ASN A 207 12.75 -3.50 -15.93
N LYS A 208 13.93 -3.05 -16.32
CA LYS A 208 15.11 -2.95 -15.45
C LYS A 208 14.82 -2.30 -14.10
N GLU A 209 14.15 -1.16 -14.09
CA GLU A 209 13.87 -0.40 -12.86
C GLU A 209 13.03 -1.23 -11.86
N ILE A 210 11.98 -1.91 -12.33
CA ILE A 210 11.12 -2.74 -11.48
C ILE A 210 11.89 -3.96 -10.99
N ILE A 211 12.65 -4.61 -11.87
CA ILE A 211 13.47 -5.79 -11.49
C ILE A 211 14.48 -5.39 -10.42
N GLU A 212 15.20 -4.27 -10.58
CA GLU A 212 16.17 -3.80 -9.58
C GLU A 212 15.53 -3.43 -8.24
N THR A 213 14.27 -2.99 -8.24
CA THR A 213 13.52 -2.69 -7.01
C THR A 213 13.17 -3.98 -6.25
N ILE A 214 12.83 -5.05 -6.95
CA ILE A 214 12.54 -6.37 -6.34
C ILE A 214 13.82 -7.08 -5.86
N TYR A 215 14.96 -6.82 -6.49
CA TYR A 215 16.26 -7.41 -6.12
C TYR A 215 17.23 -6.29 -5.66
N PRO A 216 17.02 -5.72 -4.46
CA PRO A 216 17.94 -4.72 -3.93
C PRO A 216 19.33 -5.30 -3.78
N SER A 217 20.34 -4.45 -3.98
CA SER A 217 21.78 -4.80 -3.86
C SER A 217 22.24 -4.98 -2.42
#